data_a147d40c450f83c66a0235444d5a4ed4
#
_entry.id   a147d40c450f83c66a0235444d5a4ed4
#
_cell.length_a   1.000
_cell.length_b   1.000
_cell.length_c   1.000
_cell.angle_alpha   90.00
_cell.angle_beta   90.00
_cell.angle_gamma   90.00
#
_symmetry.space_group_name_H-M   'P 1'
#
loop_
_entity.id
_entity.type
_entity.pdbx_description
1 polymer ?
#
loop_
_entity_poly.entity_id
_entity_poly.type
_entity_poly.pdbx_seq_one_letter_code
_entity_poly.pdbx_strand_id
1 'polypeptide(L)'
;MHNYEIPLALTAAGSAIAEVVSTLVSLCFILPGLNRLQTKNIPKRYCTLKKSSIYQTTACLLSMALPLSVSRIIVNLLQNVENIYIPEMLRSFGYSTSESLSLFGVLTGMALTVILLPSSLVNSVSVLLLPRISEAQASGKNKTIAYVIRKSVSFCCIMGLFFSTVLFLSGRWIGNFLFHSETAGEYIVNLSFICPFLYITSSLGSILHGLGKTYTTLFINVGTLLIRIASVFFLIPVMGLPGYILGLLAGQCFSAICCIVSLHKYTIY
;
A
#
# COMPACT_ATOMS: atom_id res chain seq x y z
N MET A 1 -25.85 -25.38 -3.78
CA MET A 1 -24.86 -24.31 -4.01
C MET A 1 -25.33 -22.90 -3.65
N HIS A 2 -26.57 -22.72 -3.22
CA HIS A 2 -27.16 -21.37 -3.01
C HIS A 2 -27.02 -20.79 -1.58
N ASN A 3 -26.49 -21.53 -0.60
CA ASN A 3 -26.50 -21.11 0.80
C ASN A 3 -25.24 -20.37 1.28
N TYR A 4 -24.19 -20.21 0.46
CA TYR A 4 -22.93 -19.55 0.85
C TYR A 4 -22.79 -18.10 0.37
N GLU A 5 -23.61 -17.65 -0.57
CA GLU A 5 -23.54 -16.27 -1.10
C GLU A 5 -24.14 -15.25 -0.12
N ILE A 6 -25.18 -15.63 0.62
CA ILE A 6 -25.85 -14.74 1.59
C ILE A 6 -24.91 -14.35 2.75
N PRO A 7 -24.20 -15.29 3.43
CA PRO A 7 -23.29 -14.90 4.50
C PRO A 7 -22.09 -14.07 4.01
N LEU A 8 -21.59 -14.31 2.78
CA LEU A 8 -20.51 -13.51 2.22
C LEU A 8 -20.92 -12.07 1.91
N ALA A 9 -22.11 -11.87 1.36
CA ALA A 9 -22.70 -10.55 1.12
C ALA A 9 -22.98 -9.81 2.45
N LEU A 10 -23.42 -10.54 3.48
CA LEU A 10 -23.71 -9.97 4.79
C LEU A 10 -22.42 -9.52 5.52
N THR A 11 -21.34 -10.30 5.42
CA THR A 11 -20.03 -9.94 5.99
C THR A 11 -19.43 -8.74 5.27
N ALA A 12 -19.52 -8.68 3.94
CA ALA A 12 -19.06 -7.54 3.15
C ALA A 12 -19.86 -6.26 3.47
N ALA A 13 -21.19 -6.37 3.61
CA ALA A 13 -22.02 -5.24 4.03
C ALA A 13 -21.70 -4.81 5.46
N GLY A 14 -21.48 -5.76 6.38
CA GLY A 14 -21.09 -5.50 7.76
C GLY A 14 -19.77 -4.75 7.89
N SER A 15 -18.76 -5.13 7.11
CA SER A 15 -17.47 -4.44 7.09
C SER A 15 -17.58 -3.01 6.55
N ALA A 16 -18.36 -2.79 5.48
CA ALA A 16 -18.60 -1.46 4.92
C ALA A 16 -19.35 -0.54 5.92
N ILE A 17 -20.35 -1.06 6.61
CA ILE A 17 -21.08 -0.32 7.66
C ILE A 17 -20.13 0.02 8.82
N ALA A 18 -19.30 -0.92 9.27
CA ALA A 18 -18.32 -0.69 10.33
C ALA A 18 -17.33 0.42 9.98
N GLU A 19 -16.87 0.49 8.74
CA GLU A 19 -15.96 1.52 8.26
C GLU A 19 -16.62 2.91 8.24
N VAL A 20 -17.87 3.00 7.78
CA VAL A 20 -18.65 4.24 7.81
C VAL A 20 -18.90 4.69 9.26
N VAL A 21 -19.30 3.80 10.15
CA VAL A 21 -19.50 4.11 11.58
C VAL A 21 -18.21 4.57 12.22
N SER A 22 -17.09 3.90 11.97
CA SER A 22 -15.76 4.28 12.48
C SER A 22 -15.35 5.68 12.04
N THR A 23 -15.57 6.03 10.76
CA THR A 23 -15.26 7.38 10.25
C THR A 23 -16.16 8.45 10.87
N LEU A 24 -17.45 8.18 11.06
CA LEU A 24 -18.37 9.11 11.73
C LEU A 24 -18.00 9.31 13.19
N VAL A 25 -17.67 8.26 13.92
CA VAL A 25 -17.20 8.35 15.32
C VAL A 25 -15.91 9.15 15.41
N SER A 26 -14.95 8.89 14.54
CA SER A 26 -13.70 9.65 14.48
C SER A 26 -13.95 11.14 14.22
N LEU A 27 -14.86 11.47 13.32
CA LEU A 27 -15.26 12.85 13.04
C LEU A 27 -15.89 13.52 14.27
N CYS A 28 -16.77 12.83 14.99
CA CYS A 28 -17.40 13.32 16.22
C CYS A 28 -16.38 13.62 17.34
N PHE A 29 -15.27 12.87 17.43
CA PHE A 29 -14.21 13.14 18.38
C PHE A 29 -13.26 14.27 17.94
N ILE A 30 -13.01 14.42 16.65
CA ILE A 30 -12.10 15.43 16.10
C ILE A 30 -12.76 16.83 16.17
N LEU A 31 -14.05 16.96 15.85
CA LEU A 31 -14.75 18.25 15.81
C LEU A 31 -14.69 19.03 17.14
N PRO A 32 -14.96 18.45 18.34
CA PRO A 32 -14.80 19.15 19.60
C PRO A 32 -13.34 19.48 19.93
N GLY A 33 -12.39 18.62 19.49
CA GLY A 33 -10.96 18.86 19.67
C GLY A 33 -10.48 20.08 18.89
N LEU A 34 -10.91 20.23 17.65
CA LEU A 34 -10.63 21.40 16.80
C LEU A 34 -11.20 22.70 17.41
N ASN A 35 -12.41 22.66 17.95
CA ASN A 35 -13.00 23.82 18.63
C ASN A 35 -12.23 24.22 19.89
N ARG A 36 -11.68 23.25 20.64
CA ARG A 36 -10.82 23.52 21.81
C ARG A 36 -9.44 24.09 21.44
N LEU A 37 -8.87 23.66 20.34
CA LEU A 37 -7.58 24.18 19.84
C LEU A 37 -7.73 25.60 19.29
N GLN A 38 -8.86 25.93 18.66
CA GLN A 38 -9.16 27.27 18.16
C GLN A 38 -9.31 28.32 19.25
N THR A 39 -9.73 27.94 20.45
CA THR A 39 -9.92 28.87 21.58
C THR A 39 -8.64 29.18 22.37
N LYS A 40 -7.56 28.40 22.22
CA LYS A 40 -6.45 28.48 23.16
C LYS A 40 -5.19 29.21 22.69
N ASN A 41 -4.90 29.38 21.39
CA ASN A 41 -3.60 29.95 20.96
C ASN A 41 -3.50 30.55 19.55
N ILE A 42 -4.56 31.07 18.95
CA ILE A 42 -4.43 31.79 17.68
C ILE A 42 -4.52 33.28 17.97
N PRO A 43 -3.45 34.10 17.70
CA PRO A 43 -3.55 35.55 17.82
C PRO A 43 -4.66 36.03 16.89
N LYS A 44 -5.55 36.87 17.40
CA LYS A 44 -6.78 37.41 16.76
C LYS A 44 -6.60 38.01 15.36
N ARG A 45 -5.36 38.04 14.83
CA ARG A 45 -4.99 38.64 13.55
C ARG A 45 -5.32 37.73 12.33
N TYR A 46 -5.67 36.46 12.56
CA TYR A 46 -5.99 35.49 11.48
C TYR A 46 -7.46 35.03 11.44
N CYS A 47 -8.31 35.57 12.30
CA CYS A 47 -9.69 35.10 12.49
C CYS A 47 -10.77 35.96 11.84
N THR A 48 -10.48 36.65 10.73
CA THR A 48 -11.52 37.15 9.84
C THR A 48 -11.62 36.24 8.60
N LEU A 49 -12.03 34.99 8.82
CA LEU A 49 -12.43 34.12 7.72
C LEU A 49 -13.72 34.66 7.10
N LYS A 50 -13.58 35.51 6.09
CA LYS A 50 -14.67 35.94 5.21
C LYS A 50 -15.37 34.69 4.67
N LYS A 51 -16.70 34.65 4.62
CA LYS A 51 -17.52 33.54 4.14
C LYS A 51 -17.08 32.99 2.76
N SER A 52 -16.47 33.84 1.92
CA SER A 52 -15.81 33.49 0.66
C SER A 52 -14.53 32.64 0.85
N SER A 53 -13.84 32.75 1.97
CA SER A 53 -12.62 31.99 2.28
C SER A 53 -12.93 30.54 2.65
N ILE A 54 -14.06 30.27 3.29
CA ILE A 54 -14.50 28.91 3.64
C ILE A 54 -14.83 28.12 2.34
N TYR A 55 -15.57 28.72 1.43
CA TYR A 55 -15.88 28.09 0.13
C TYR A 55 -14.62 27.80 -0.69
N GLN A 56 -13.67 28.72 -0.75
CA GLN A 56 -12.39 28.52 -1.43
C GLN A 56 -11.55 27.43 -0.78
N THR A 57 -11.53 27.37 0.57
CA THR A 57 -10.81 26.33 1.31
C THR A 57 -11.44 24.96 1.12
N THR A 58 -12.77 24.85 1.17
CA THR A 58 -13.48 23.59 0.90
C THR A 58 -13.32 23.13 -0.55
N ALA A 59 -13.37 24.05 -1.51
CA ALA A 59 -13.12 23.73 -2.92
C ALA A 59 -11.68 23.23 -3.14
N CYS A 60 -10.70 23.84 -2.48
CA CYS A 60 -9.31 23.42 -2.53
C CYS A 60 -9.11 22.03 -1.91
N LEU A 61 -9.72 21.78 -0.75
CA LEU A 61 -9.69 20.46 -0.09
C LEU A 61 -10.37 19.40 -0.95
N LEU A 62 -11.51 19.71 -1.55
CA LEU A 62 -12.24 18.79 -2.41
C LEU A 62 -11.48 18.48 -3.70
N SER A 63 -10.80 19.47 -4.28
CA SER A 63 -9.96 19.27 -5.46
C SER A 63 -8.74 18.37 -5.22
N MET A 64 -8.27 18.27 -3.98
CA MET A 64 -7.22 17.32 -3.57
C MET A 64 -7.79 15.95 -3.18
N ALA A 65 -8.94 15.94 -2.51
CA ALA A 65 -9.55 14.70 -2.03
C ALA A 65 -10.14 13.85 -3.16
N LEU A 66 -10.77 14.48 -4.16
CA LEU A 66 -11.37 13.78 -5.30
C LEU A 66 -10.37 12.90 -6.08
N PRO A 67 -9.21 13.41 -6.53
CA PRO A 67 -8.23 12.58 -7.23
C PRO A 67 -7.70 11.42 -6.38
N LEU A 68 -7.52 11.64 -5.06
CA LEU A 68 -7.09 10.61 -4.12
C LEU A 68 -8.13 9.50 -3.99
N SER A 69 -9.41 9.86 -3.87
CA SER A 69 -10.51 8.89 -3.75
C SER A 69 -10.69 8.10 -5.04
N VAL A 70 -10.67 8.76 -6.19
CA VAL A 70 -10.72 8.09 -7.51
C VAL A 70 -9.53 7.15 -7.69
N SER A 71 -8.34 7.58 -7.30
CA SER A 71 -7.14 6.74 -7.31
C SER A 71 -7.33 5.46 -6.51
N ARG A 72 -7.84 5.56 -5.28
CA ARG A 72 -8.09 4.39 -4.41
C ARG A 72 -9.15 3.45 -5.01
N ILE A 73 -10.22 4.01 -5.58
CA ILE A 73 -11.27 3.21 -6.24
C ILE A 73 -10.67 2.42 -7.41
N ILE A 74 -9.90 3.07 -8.29
CA ILE A 74 -9.27 2.40 -9.43
C ILE A 74 -8.32 1.28 -8.96
N VAL A 75 -7.47 1.56 -7.98
CA VAL A 75 -6.55 0.57 -7.41
C VAL A 75 -7.32 -0.62 -6.81
N ASN A 76 -8.37 -0.36 -6.03
CA ASN A 76 -9.16 -1.42 -5.41
C ASN A 76 -9.90 -2.26 -6.47
N LEU A 77 -10.45 -1.64 -7.53
CA LEU A 77 -11.09 -2.38 -8.62
C LEU A 77 -10.10 -3.30 -9.34
N LEU A 78 -8.90 -2.80 -9.65
CA LEU A 78 -7.86 -3.61 -10.28
C LEU A 78 -7.39 -4.76 -9.38
N GLN A 79 -7.27 -4.53 -8.07
CA GLN A 79 -6.95 -5.58 -7.10
C GLN A 79 -8.06 -6.64 -7.00
N ASN A 80 -9.32 -6.23 -7.07
CA ASN A 80 -10.44 -7.19 -7.08
C ASN A 80 -10.40 -8.05 -8.35
N VAL A 81 -10.14 -7.46 -9.51
CA VAL A 81 -9.94 -8.21 -10.76
C VAL A 81 -8.81 -9.23 -10.57
N GLU A 82 -7.67 -8.81 -10.06
CA GLU A 82 -6.54 -9.70 -9.79
C GLU A 82 -6.94 -10.87 -8.87
N ASN A 83 -7.58 -10.60 -7.74
CA ASN A 83 -7.97 -11.62 -6.77
C ASN A 83 -8.99 -12.64 -7.31
N ILE A 84 -9.86 -12.23 -8.24
CA ILE A 84 -10.85 -13.11 -8.88
C ILE A 84 -10.16 -14.01 -9.92
N TYR A 85 -9.28 -13.44 -10.73
CA TYR A 85 -8.68 -14.17 -11.85
C TYR A 85 -7.52 -15.10 -11.45
N ILE A 86 -6.86 -14.89 -10.32
CA ILE A 86 -5.77 -15.77 -9.86
C ILE A 86 -6.25 -17.23 -9.70
N PRO A 87 -7.30 -17.55 -8.94
CA PRO A 87 -7.79 -18.92 -8.82
C PRO A 87 -8.27 -19.49 -10.16
N GLU A 88 -8.86 -18.66 -11.02
CA GLU A 88 -9.35 -19.08 -12.32
C GLU A 88 -8.21 -19.46 -13.27
N MET A 89 -7.15 -18.68 -13.31
CA MET A 89 -5.96 -18.98 -14.12
C MET A 89 -5.17 -20.18 -13.57
N LEU A 90 -5.18 -20.41 -12.26
CA LEU A 90 -4.62 -21.62 -11.67
C LEU A 90 -5.38 -22.88 -12.12
N ARG A 91 -6.70 -22.78 -12.28
CA ARG A 91 -7.50 -23.87 -12.88
C ARG A 91 -7.12 -24.13 -14.33
N SER A 92 -6.84 -23.11 -15.11
CA SER A 92 -6.39 -23.27 -16.50
C SER A 92 -5.00 -23.93 -16.60
N PHE A 93 -4.18 -23.80 -15.56
CA PHE A 93 -2.90 -24.52 -15.46
C PHE A 93 -3.07 -26.01 -15.18
N GLY A 94 -4.23 -26.44 -14.63
CA GLY A 94 -4.53 -27.85 -14.39
C GLY A 94 -4.87 -28.19 -12.93
N TYR A 95 -4.94 -27.22 -12.03
CA TYR A 95 -5.39 -27.46 -10.65
C TYR A 95 -6.91 -27.61 -10.57
N SER A 96 -7.38 -28.44 -9.65
CA SER A 96 -8.81 -28.49 -9.30
C SER A 96 -9.26 -27.17 -8.68
N THR A 97 -10.57 -26.93 -8.65
CA THR A 97 -11.12 -25.70 -8.02
C THR A 97 -10.74 -25.59 -6.55
N SER A 98 -10.77 -26.72 -5.82
CA SER A 98 -10.41 -26.78 -4.40
C SER A 98 -8.92 -26.47 -4.18
N GLU A 99 -8.05 -27.04 -4.99
CA GLU A 99 -6.60 -26.81 -4.93
C GLU A 99 -6.24 -25.38 -5.27
N SER A 100 -6.84 -24.79 -6.31
CA SER A 100 -6.60 -23.42 -6.73
C SER A 100 -6.95 -22.42 -5.61
N LEU A 101 -8.09 -22.62 -4.97
CA LEU A 101 -8.52 -21.78 -3.84
C LEU A 101 -7.63 -22.00 -2.60
N SER A 102 -7.23 -23.24 -2.34
CA SER A 102 -6.31 -23.56 -1.24
C SER A 102 -4.94 -22.91 -1.43
N LEU A 103 -4.34 -23.04 -2.60
CA LEU A 103 -3.04 -22.43 -2.95
C LEU A 103 -3.10 -20.88 -2.86
N PHE A 104 -4.17 -20.28 -3.37
CA PHE A 104 -4.40 -18.86 -3.25
C PHE A 104 -4.57 -18.42 -1.78
N GLY A 105 -5.29 -19.20 -0.99
CA GLY A 105 -5.46 -18.97 0.45
C GLY A 105 -4.15 -19.07 1.23
N VAL A 106 -3.30 -20.07 0.94
CA VAL A 106 -1.96 -20.22 1.52
C VAL A 106 -1.07 -19.02 1.17
N LEU A 107 -1.09 -18.60 -0.10
CA LEU A 107 -0.30 -17.45 -0.54
C LEU A 107 -0.73 -16.15 0.15
N THR A 108 -2.03 -15.84 0.12
CA THR A 108 -2.56 -14.55 0.61
C THR A 108 -2.72 -14.52 2.12
N GLY A 109 -3.23 -15.60 2.72
CA GLY A 109 -3.51 -15.68 4.15
C GLY A 109 -2.29 -16.03 5.02
N MET A 110 -1.34 -16.79 4.48
CA MET A 110 -0.18 -17.25 5.25
C MET A 110 1.09 -16.52 4.80
N ALA A 111 1.55 -16.74 3.57
CA ALA A 111 2.85 -16.25 3.13
C ALA A 111 2.93 -14.72 3.05
N LEU A 112 1.97 -14.05 2.39
CA LEU A 112 1.95 -12.60 2.30
C LEU A 112 1.78 -11.92 3.67
N THR A 113 1.03 -12.52 4.57
CA THR A 113 0.86 -11.98 5.94
C THR A 113 2.20 -11.91 6.66
N VAL A 114 3.01 -12.98 6.59
CA VAL A 114 4.36 -13.00 7.19
C VAL A 114 5.27 -11.94 6.57
N ILE A 115 5.25 -11.80 5.25
CA ILE A 115 6.05 -10.78 4.53
C ILE A 115 5.63 -9.35 4.90
N LEU A 116 4.33 -9.13 5.15
CA LEU A 116 3.80 -7.81 5.47
C LEU A 116 3.99 -7.41 6.95
N LEU A 117 4.21 -8.36 7.88
CA LEU A 117 4.43 -8.05 9.29
C LEU A 117 5.57 -7.04 9.52
N PRO A 118 6.79 -7.24 8.99
CA PRO A 118 7.86 -6.27 9.17
C PRO A 118 7.61 -4.94 8.45
N SER A 119 6.78 -4.92 7.40
CA SER A 119 6.46 -3.70 6.68
C SER A 119 5.70 -2.68 7.54
N SER A 120 5.01 -3.12 8.58
CA SER A 120 4.31 -2.23 9.53
C SER A 120 5.28 -1.27 10.23
N LEU A 121 6.51 -1.71 10.54
CA LEU A 121 7.56 -0.87 11.12
C LEU A 121 7.98 0.23 10.13
N VAL A 122 8.21 -0.16 8.88
CA VAL A 122 8.59 0.81 7.83
C VAL A 122 7.45 1.77 7.54
N ASN A 123 6.21 1.31 7.53
CA ASN A 123 5.02 2.15 7.34
C ASN A 123 4.88 3.19 8.46
N SER A 124 5.13 2.82 9.72
CA SER A 124 5.10 3.74 10.85
C SER A 124 6.10 4.89 10.69
N VAL A 125 7.33 4.58 10.25
CA VAL A 125 8.33 5.61 9.94
C VAL A 125 7.89 6.45 8.74
N SER A 126 7.35 5.82 7.70
CA SER A 126 6.93 6.48 6.47
C SER A 126 5.81 7.50 6.69
N VAL A 127 4.85 7.22 7.58
CA VAL A 127 3.79 8.17 7.95
C VAL A 127 4.36 9.42 8.61
N LEU A 128 5.43 9.30 9.42
CA LEU A 128 6.09 10.45 10.04
C LEU A 128 6.89 11.30 9.03
N LEU A 129 7.28 10.74 7.90
CA LEU A 129 7.99 11.48 6.85
C LEU A 129 7.07 12.45 6.10
N LEU A 130 5.79 12.11 5.94
CA LEU A 130 4.83 12.91 5.19
C LEU A 130 4.73 14.37 5.66
N PRO A 131 4.46 14.68 6.95
CA PRO A 131 4.40 16.06 7.42
C PRO A 131 5.75 16.78 7.34
N ARG A 132 6.86 16.08 7.61
CA ARG A 132 8.21 16.65 7.49
C ARG A 132 8.55 17.10 6.07
N ILE A 133 8.19 16.29 5.08
CA ILE A 133 8.41 16.62 3.68
C ILE A 133 7.53 17.78 3.24
N SER A 134 6.26 17.80 3.64
CA SER A 134 5.34 18.90 3.32
C SER A 134 5.80 20.23 3.92
N GLU A 135 6.30 20.23 5.15
CA GLU A 135 6.88 21.41 5.81
C GLU A 135 8.16 21.89 5.12
N ALA A 136 9.07 20.96 4.78
CA ALA A 136 10.30 21.29 4.08
C ALA A 136 10.03 21.86 2.69
N GLN A 137 9.02 21.36 1.99
CA GLN A 137 8.58 21.85 0.69
C GLN A 137 8.00 23.27 0.82
N ALA A 138 7.09 23.50 1.77
CA ALA A 138 6.51 24.82 2.04
C ALA A 138 7.56 25.87 2.41
N SER A 139 8.64 25.45 3.08
CA SER A 139 9.77 26.29 3.48
C SER A 139 10.86 26.41 2.40
N GLY A 140 10.72 25.81 1.21
CA GLY A 140 11.70 25.85 0.12
C GLY A 140 13.03 25.14 0.44
N LYS A 141 13.08 24.29 1.46
CA LYS A 141 14.31 23.61 1.93
C LYS A 141 14.64 22.36 1.11
N ASN A 142 15.02 22.51 -0.15
CA ASN A 142 15.32 21.40 -1.07
C ASN A 142 16.42 20.46 -0.54
N LYS A 143 17.46 20.99 0.12
CA LYS A 143 18.53 20.16 0.74
C LYS A 143 17.98 19.21 1.81
N THR A 144 17.01 19.65 2.60
CA THR A 144 16.37 18.79 3.60
C THR A 144 15.57 17.66 2.94
N ILE A 145 14.84 17.96 1.87
CA ILE A 145 14.10 16.96 1.09
C ILE A 145 15.07 15.91 0.53
N ALA A 146 16.15 16.33 -0.12
CA ALA A 146 17.18 15.44 -0.65
C ALA A 146 17.79 14.54 0.42
N TYR A 147 18.12 15.10 1.57
CA TYR A 147 18.66 14.36 2.71
C TYR A 147 17.68 13.29 3.21
N VAL A 148 16.40 13.66 3.39
CA VAL A 148 15.36 12.72 3.85
C VAL A 148 15.17 11.59 2.85
N ILE A 149 15.11 11.88 1.54
CA ILE A 149 14.99 10.85 0.50
C ILE A 149 16.15 9.85 0.57
N ARG A 150 17.41 10.33 0.57
CA ARG A 150 18.60 9.47 0.61
C ARG A 150 18.63 8.61 1.86
N LYS A 151 18.34 9.21 3.03
CA LYS A 151 18.31 8.50 4.31
C LYS A 151 17.19 7.44 4.35
N SER A 152 16.02 7.75 3.81
CA SER A 152 14.89 6.82 3.71
C SER A 152 15.21 5.63 2.81
N VAL A 153 15.80 5.87 1.64
CA VAL A 153 16.21 4.79 0.73
C VAL A 153 17.24 3.88 1.40
N SER A 154 18.27 4.46 2.01
CA SER A 154 19.30 3.69 2.71
C SER A 154 18.71 2.86 3.85
N PHE A 155 17.84 3.45 4.67
CA PHE A 155 17.17 2.74 5.75
C PHE A 155 16.30 1.60 5.23
N CYS A 156 15.48 1.84 4.19
CA CYS A 156 14.63 0.82 3.59
C CYS A 156 15.43 -0.31 2.94
N CYS A 157 16.57 0.01 2.29
CA CYS A 157 17.46 -1.01 1.74
C CYS A 157 18.06 -1.90 2.83
N ILE A 158 18.59 -1.30 3.92
CA ILE A 158 19.19 -2.04 5.02
C ILE A 158 18.13 -2.94 5.69
N MET A 159 16.98 -2.37 6.05
CA MET A 159 15.89 -3.12 6.68
C MET A 159 15.29 -4.17 5.74
N GLY A 160 15.16 -3.83 4.46
CA GLY A 160 14.65 -4.76 3.45
C GLY A 160 15.57 -5.96 3.24
N LEU A 161 16.88 -5.74 3.13
CA LEU A 161 17.87 -6.81 3.01
C LEU A 161 17.94 -7.65 4.29
N PHE A 162 17.89 -7.02 5.46
CA PHE A 162 17.86 -7.72 6.74
C PHE A 162 16.67 -8.66 6.84
N PHE A 163 15.45 -8.16 6.66
CA PHE A 163 14.24 -9.00 6.73
C PHE A 163 14.16 -10.00 5.58
N SER A 164 14.61 -9.66 4.38
CA SER A 164 14.72 -10.60 3.27
C SER A 164 15.61 -11.80 3.64
N THR A 165 16.79 -11.53 4.21
CA THR A 165 17.71 -12.59 4.65
C THR A 165 17.13 -13.43 5.77
N VAL A 166 16.52 -12.79 6.77
CA VAL A 166 15.86 -13.51 7.88
C VAL A 166 14.74 -14.40 7.36
N LEU A 167 13.86 -13.89 6.51
CA LEU A 167 12.74 -14.67 5.96
C LEU A 167 13.20 -15.75 4.97
N PHE A 168 14.27 -15.50 4.22
CA PHE A 168 14.87 -16.51 3.37
C PHE A 168 15.42 -17.71 4.16
N LEU A 169 16.11 -17.46 5.26
CA LEU A 169 16.69 -18.50 6.10
C LEU A 169 15.65 -19.22 6.97
N SER A 170 14.68 -18.46 7.51
CA SER A 170 13.68 -18.99 8.46
C SER A 170 12.33 -19.34 7.81
N GLY A 171 12.11 -19.01 6.53
CA GLY A 171 10.79 -19.14 5.90
C GLY A 171 10.22 -20.56 5.91
N ARG A 172 11.04 -21.57 5.64
CA ARG A 172 10.60 -22.98 5.72
C ARG A 172 10.27 -23.39 7.17
N TRP A 173 11.07 -22.95 8.12
CA TRP A 173 10.82 -23.21 9.54
C TRP A 173 9.53 -22.52 10.01
N ILE A 174 9.30 -21.26 9.63
CA ILE A 174 8.07 -20.52 9.91
C ILE A 174 6.85 -21.20 9.28
N GLY A 175 6.95 -21.64 8.03
CA GLY A 175 5.87 -22.34 7.34
C GLY A 175 5.47 -23.63 8.06
N ASN A 176 6.44 -24.44 8.47
CA ASN A 176 6.18 -25.69 9.16
C ASN A 176 5.74 -25.48 10.61
N PHE A 177 6.38 -24.57 11.34
CA PHE A 177 6.10 -24.35 12.76
C PHE A 177 4.78 -23.61 13.00
N LEU A 178 4.52 -22.52 12.22
CA LEU A 178 3.37 -21.66 12.44
C LEU A 178 2.11 -22.14 11.70
N PHE A 179 2.28 -22.64 10.47
CA PHE A 179 1.16 -22.98 9.58
C PHE A 179 1.02 -24.47 9.30
N HIS A 180 1.94 -25.32 9.78
CA HIS A 180 1.98 -26.76 9.50
C HIS A 180 1.87 -27.06 7.99
N SER A 181 2.47 -26.20 7.16
CA SER A 181 2.40 -26.23 5.71
C SER A 181 3.77 -26.00 5.10
N GLU A 182 4.28 -26.99 4.40
CA GLU A 182 5.55 -26.90 3.68
C GLU A 182 5.43 -25.89 2.49
N THR A 183 4.29 -25.91 1.82
CA THR A 183 3.98 -24.99 0.72
C THR A 183 4.01 -23.52 1.16
N ALA A 184 3.48 -23.22 2.36
CA ALA A 184 3.55 -21.87 2.93
C ALA A 184 5.00 -21.45 3.15
N GLY A 185 5.85 -22.37 3.64
CA GLY A 185 7.28 -22.11 3.83
C GLY A 185 8.02 -21.78 2.54
N GLU A 186 7.76 -22.53 1.47
CA GLU A 186 8.33 -22.26 0.15
C GLU A 186 7.91 -20.89 -0.41
N TYR A 187 6.63 -20.53 -0.24
CA TYR A 187 6.15 -19.22 -0.69
C TYR A 187 6.76 -18.08 0.13
N ILE A 188 6.97 -18.24 1.43
CA ILE A 188 7.66 -17.23 2.27
C ILE A 188 9.09 -17.04 1.76
N VAL A 189 9.83 -18.11 1.47
CA VAL A 189 11.19 -18.05 0.93
C VAL A 189 11.22 -17.32 -0.41
N ASN A 190 10.34 -17.69 -1.33
CA ASN A 190 10.29 -17.07 -2.66
C ASN A 190 9.85 -15.59 -2.60
N LEU A 191 8.93 -15.25 -1.72
CA LEU A 191 8.45 -13.89 -1.54
C LEU A 191 9.43 -13.00 -0.75
N SER A 192 10.38 -13.57 -0.03
CA SER A 192 11.35 -12.80 0.78
C SER A 192 12.12 -11.77 -0.05
N PHE A 193 12.38 -12.06 -1.33
CA PHE A 193 13.06 -11.15 -2.26
C PHE A 193 12.25 -9.87 -2.58
N ILE A 194 10.95 -9.84 -2.27
CA ILE A 194 10.09 -8.67 -2.50
C ILE A 194 10.31 -7.61 -1.41
N CYS A 195 10.75 -7.99 -0.20
CA CYS A 195 10.87 -7.10 0.95
C CYS A 195 11.61 -5.78 0.69
N PRO A 196 12.81 -5.76 0.08
CA PRO A 196 13.53 -4.52 -0.14
C PRO A 196 12.75 -3.53 -1.01
N PHE A 197 12.15 -4.03 -2.09
CA PHE A 197 11.38 -3.21 -3.03
C PHE A 197 10.08 -2.71 -2.41
N LEU A 198 9.40 -3.54 -1.64
CA LEU A 198 8.17 -3.19 -0.93
C LEU A 198 8.42 -2.07 0.09
N TYR A 199 9.51 -2.13 0.85
CA TYR A 199 9.83 -1.11 1.84
C TYR A 199 10.25 0.22 1.19
N ILE A 200 11.03 0.17 0.11
CA ILE A 200 11.38 1.35 -0.68
C ILE A 200 10.13 2.00 -1.23
N THR A 201 9.24 1.23 -1.86
CA THR A 201 8.00 1.73 -2.46
C THR A 201 7.09 2.39 -1.42
N SER A 202 6.93 1.76 -0.25
CA SER A 202 6.12 2.30 0.84
C SER A 202 6.65 3.66 1.34
N SER A 203 7.95 3.74 1.60
CA SER A 203 8.58 4.96 2.10
C SER A 203 8.59 6.09 1.07
N LEU A 204 9.02 5.80 -0.18
CA LEU A 204 9.06 6.80 -1.25
C LEU A 204 7.65 7.23 -1.70
N GLY A 205 6.67 6.32 -1.64
CA GLY A 205 5.26 6.65 -1.86
C GLY A 205 4.75 7.70 -0.87
N SER A 206 5.07 7.55 0.42
CA SER A 206 4.74 8.55 1.45
C SER A 206 5.41 9.90 1.20
N ILE A 207 6.67 9.90 0.74
CA ILE A 207 7.38 11.13 0.35
C ILE A 207 6.71 11.79 -0.85
N LEU A 208 6.32 11.03 -1.88
CA LEU A 208 5.60 11.55 -3.05
C LEU A 208 4.25 12.17 -2.65
N HIS A 209 3.53 11.54 -1.73
CA HIS A 209 2.29 12.12 -1.17
C HIS A 209 2.58 13.41 -0.40
N GLY A 210 3.65 13.46 0.40
CA GLY A 210 4.09 14.67 1.11
C GLY A 210 4.46 15.83 0.18
N LEU A 211 4.98 15.51 -1.02
CA LEU A 211 5.27 16.49 -2.09
C LEU A 211 4.03 16.86 -2.93
N GLY A 212 2.83 16.36 -2.59
CA GLY A 212 1.60 16.61 -3.35
C GLY A 212 1.55 15.94 -4.72
N LYS A 213 2.47 15.01 -5.03
CA LYS A 213 2.54 14.31 -6.31
C LYS A 213 1.62 13.09 -6.38
N THR A 214 0.36 13.27 -6.02
CA THR A 214 -0.64 12.20 -5.94
C THR A 214 -0.89 11.52 -7.29
N TYR A 215 -0.92 12.28 -8.38
CA TYR A 215 -1.09 11.71 -9.73
C TYR A 215 0.08 10.79 -10.12
N THR A 216 1.32 11.16 -9.77
CA THR A 216 2.48 10.32 -10.03
C THR A 216 2.36 8.99 -9.30
N THR A 217 1.96 9.03 -8.04
CA THR A 217 1.73 7.82 -7.23
C THR A 217 0.60 6.96 -7.81
N LEU A 218 -0.48 7.59 -8.30
CA LEU A 218 -1.56 6.87 -8.98
C LEU A 218 -1.05 6.11 -10.20
N PHE A 219 -0.32 6.78 -11.10
CA PHE A 219 0.20 6.13 -12.30
C PHE A 219 1.18 4.99 -11.98
N ILE A 220 2.01 5.15 -10.95
CA ILE A 220 2.91 4.08 -10.50
C ILE A 220 2.12 2.90 -9.98
N ASN A 221 1.11 3.11 -9.14
CA ASN A 221 0.28 2.05 -8.58
C ASN A 221 -0.53 1.32 -9.66
N VAL A 222 -1.14 2.05 -10.59
CA VAL A 222 -1.87 1.46 -11.71
C VAL A 222 -0.93 0.66 -12.61
N GLY A 223 0.24 1.20 -12.95
CA GLY A 223 1.26 0.49 -13.74
C GLY A 223 1.74 -0.80 -13.05
N THR A 224 1.96 -0.74 -11.74
CA THR A 224 2.31 -1.93 -10.94
C THR A 224 1.24 -3.00 -11.00
N LEU A 225 -0.03 -2.61 -10.83
CA LEU A 225 -1.16 -3.55 -10.90
C LEU A 225 -1.36 -4.12 -12.31
N LEU A 226 -1.17 -3.32 -13.34
CA LEU A 226 -1.22 -3.82 -14.72
C LEU A 226 -0.15 -4.88 -15.00
N ILE A 227 1.08 -4.71 -14.50
CA ILE A 227 2.14 -5.72 -14.59
C ILE A 227 1.72 -7.00 -13.86
N ARG A 228 1.16 -6.88 -12.66
CA ARG A 228 0.68 -8.02 -11.88
C ARG A 228 -0.48 -8.74 -12.58
N ILE A 229 -1.45 -8.02 -13.10
CA ILE A 229 -2.58 -8.58 -13.86
C ILE A 229 -2.05 -9.26 -15.14
N ALA A 230 -1.12 -8.64 -15.86
CA ALA A 230 -0.49 -9.27 -17.00
C ALA A 230 0.19 -10.60 -16.63
N SER A 231 0.88 -10.67 -15.48
CA SER A 231 1.45 -11.91 -14.99
C SER A 231 0.40 -12.98 -14.66
N VAL A 232 -0.77 -12.57 -14.16
CA VAL A 232 -1.89 -13.50 -13.90
C VAL A 232 -2.34 -14.15 -15.20
N PHE A 233 -2.50 -13.41 -16.29
CA PHE A 233 -2.99 -13.95 -17.56
C PHE A 233 -1.92 -14.68 -18.37
N PHE A 234 -0.65 -14.26 -18.31
CA PHE A 234 0.41 -14.82 -19.15
C PHE A 234 1.33 -15.82 -18.43
N LEU A 235 1.66 -15.57 -17.16
CA LEU A 235 2.62 -16.41 -16.43
C LEU A 235 1.94 -17.54 -15.65
N ILE A 236 0.77 -17.32 -15.06
CA ILE A 236 0.08 -18.38 -14.30
C ILE A 236 -0.26 -19.58 -15.20
N PRO A 237 -0.81 -19.43 -16.43
CA PRO A 237 -1.11 -20.59 -17.28
C PRO A 237 0.12 -21.41 -17.69
N VAL A 238 1.32 -20.84 -17.63
CA VAL A 238 2.57 -21.50 -18.03
C VAL A 238 3.35 -22.05 -16.84
N MET A 239 3.40 -21.33 -15.74
CA MET A 239 4.25 -21.64 -14.58
C MET A 239 3.47 -21.90 -13.28
N GLY A 240 2.14 -21.78 -13.31
CA GLY A 240 1.33 -21.87 -12.10
C GLY A 240 1.58 -20.71 -11.13
N LEU A 241 1.46 -20.97 -9.82
CA LEU A 241 1.61 -19.94 -8.79
C LEU A 241 3.01 -19.27 -8.74
N PRO A 242 4.14 -19.94 -8.99
CA PRO A 242 5.44 -19.28 -9.15
C PRO A 242 5.44 -18.15 -10.19
N GLY A 243 4.67 -18.28 -11.26
CA GLY A 243 4.50 -17.23 -12.27
C GLY A 243 3.88 -15.96 -11.69
N TYR A 244 2.92 -16.09 -10.78
CA TYR A 244 2.36 -14.94 -10.07
C TYR A 244 3.36 -14.30 -9.09
N ILE A 245 4.15 -15.10 -8.38
CA ILE A 245 5.20 -14.59 -7.47
C ILE A 245 6.22 -13.76 -8.26
N LEU A 246 6.62 -14.20 -9.45
CA LEU A 246 7.47 -13.41 -10.35
C LEU A 246 6.81 -12.11 -10.78
N GLY A 247 5.51 -12.13 -11.07
CA GLY A 247 4.73 -10.93 -11.37
C GLY A 247 4.67 -9.94 -10.22
N LEU A 248 4.50 -10.43 -8.99
CA LEU A 248 4.58 -9.61 -7.78
C LEU A 248 5.96 -8.94 -7.66
N LEU A 249 7.04 -9.70 -7.84
CA LEU A 249 8.40 -9.18 -7.79
C LEU A 249 8.63 -8.12 -8.87
N ALA A 250 8.26 -8.41 -10.12
CA ALA A 250 8.40 -7.48 -11.24
C ALA A 250 7.61 -6.18 -11.01
N GLY A 251 6.37 -6.29 -10.51
CA GLY A 251 5.55 -5.14 -10.17
C GLY A 251 6.19 -4.28 -9.07
N GLN A 252 6.72 -4.89 -8.02
CA GLN A 252 7.39 -4.13 -6.94
C GLN A 252 8.70 -3.51 -7.40
N CYS A 253 9.50 -4.19 -8.23
CA CYS A 253 10.69 -3.61 -8.85
C CYS A 253 10.33 -2.39 -9.72
N PHE A 254 9.32 -2.51 -10.57
CA PHE A 254 8.83 -1.40 -11.39
C PHE A 254 8.41 -0.21 -10.52
N SER A 255 7.61 -0.44 -9.48
CA SER A 255 7.17 0.59 -8.56
C SER A 255 8.35 1.30 -7.87
N ALA A 256 9.33 0.53 -7.36
CA ALA A 256 10.50 1.09 -6.71
C ALA A 256 11.34 1.95 -7.67
N ILE A 257 11.59 1.47 -8.88
CA ILE A 257 12.34 2.21 -9.91
C ILE A 257 11.59 3.50 -10.26
N CYS A 258 10.29 3.44 -10.53
CA CYS A 258 9.49 4.62 -10.87
C CYS A 258 9.45 5.65 -9.74
N CYS A 259 9.36 5.20 -8.47
CA CYS A 259 9.44 6.10 -7.31
C CYS A 259 10.81 6.80 -7.23
N ILE A 260 11.91 6.05 -7.39
CA ILE A 260 13.27 6.61 -7.38
C ILE A 260 13.45 7.62 -8.52
N VAL A 261 13.06 7.28 -9.74
CA VAL A 261 13.15 8.17 -10.91
C VAL A 261 12.32 9.45 -10.70
N SER A 262 11.10 9.31 -10.16
CA SER A 262 10.23 10.46 -9.90
C SER A 262 10.78 11.42 -8.85
N LEU A 263 11.58 10.90 -7.90
CA LEU A 263 12.22 11.67 -6.85
C LEU A 263 13.65 12.12 -7.18
N HIS A 264 14.26 11.60 -8.27
CA HIS A 264 15.62 11.93 -8.67
C HIS A 264 15.83 13.45 -8.84
N LYS A 265 14.83 14.16 -9.38
CA LYS A 265 14.88 15.62 -9.52
C LYS A 265 15.11 16.35 -8.19
N TYR A 266 14.69 15.77 -7.06
CA TYR A 266 14.86 16.37 -5.73
C TYR A 266 16.14 15.94 -5.04
N THR A 267 16.86 14.95 -5.57
CA THR A 267 18.11 14.43 -4.99
C THR A 267 19.36 15.11 -5.58
N ILE A 268 19.22 15.88 -6.64
CA ILE A 268 20.33 16.59 -7.33
C ILE A 268 20.71 17.88 -6.57
N TYR A 269 19.89 18.34 -5.65
CA TYR A 269 20.16 19.48 -4.80
C TYR A 269 20.70 19.04 -3.45
#